data_bd3bad5e30e134b34b0f8b0d8ba744f9
#
_entry.id   bd3bad5e30e134b34b0f8b0d8ba744f9
#
_cell.length_a   1.000
_cell.length_b   1.000
_cell.length_c   1.000
_cell.angle_alpha   90.00
_cell.angle_beta   90.00
_cell.angle_gamma   90.00
#
_symmetry.space_group_name_H-M   'P 1'
#
loop_
_entity.id
_entity.type
_entity.pdbx_description
1 polymer ?
#
loop_
_entity_poly.entity_id
_entity_poly.type
_entity_poly.pdbx_seq_one_letter_code
_entity_poly.pdbx_strand_id
1 'polypeptide(L)'
;MDPDGVVRGVLEELEGYADEARRKKAGTYYPTSFKVLGVPVPDQRKVTNALISKMKGAAPDEKLSMALALVRTGVFECQQVAYEMLSRDGRALGLLTLGELLELRKGFDNWISVDTWSTYLAGVAWREGRIPDDVVIGWTASADPWVRRSALVCTIPLNQISRGGRGDPDRTLMICGKLMRDRDR
;
A
#
# COMPACT_ATOMS: atom_id res chain seq x y z
N MET A 1 13.35 12.49 -15.81
CA MET A 1 12.85 13.33 -14.68
C MET A 1 13.83 13.16 -13.52
N ASP A 2 14.08 14.22 -12.70
CA ASP A 2 14.88 14.09 -11.46
C ASP A 2 13.98 13.47 -10.35
N PRO A 3 14.16 12.18 -9.99
CA PRO A 3 13.31 11.52 -9.01
C PRO A 3 13.43 12.12 -7.61
N ASP A 4 14.65 12.49 -7.22
CA ASP A 4 14.92 13.02 -5.87
C ASP A 4 14.30 14.42 -5.69
N GLY A 5 14.36 15.27 -6.72
CA GLY A 5 13.67 16.55 -6.71
C GLY A 5 12.15 16.43 -6.65
N VAL A 6 11.58 15.39 -7.31
CA VAL A 6 10.13 15.13 -7.23
C VAL A 6 9.72 14.63 -5.85
N VAL A 7 10.46 13.68 -5.26
CA VAL A 7 10.21 13.18 -3.90
C VAL A 7 10.28 14.30 -2.88
N ARG A 8 11.29 15.16 -2.99
CA ARG A 8 11.43 16.33 -2.11
C ARG A 8 10.23 17.27 -2.22
N GLY A 9 9.78 17.59 -3.43
CA GLY A 9 8.60 18.44 -3.64
C GLY A 9 7.32 17.82 -3.07
N VAL A 10 7.12 16.51 -3.19
CA VAL A 10 5.99 15.79 -2.56
C VAL A 10 6.06 15.91 -1.05
N LEU A 11 7.25 15.73 -0.46
CA LEU A 11 7.44 15.81 0.99
C LEU A 11 7.18 17.23 1.51
N GLU A 12 7.72 18.26 0.84
CA GLU A 12 7.51 19.66 1.19
C GLU A 12 6.01 20.05 1.13
N GLU A 13 5.30 19.58 0.10
CA GLU A 13 3.86 19.83 -0.03
C GLU A 13 3.06 19.13 1.08
N LEU A 14 3.39 17.88 1.41
CA LEU A 14 2.77 17.16 2.53
C LEU A 14 3.07 17.85 3.88
N GLU A 15 4.30 18.30 4.10
CA GLU A 15 4.69 19.04 5.31
C GLU A 15 3.92 20.35 5.43
N GLY A 16 3.57 21.01 4.33
CA GLY A 16 2.71 22.19 4.30
C GLY A 16 1.27 21.95 4.81
N TYR A 17 0.81 20.70 4.78
CA TYR A 17 -0.50 20.29 5.31
C TYR A 17 -0.40 19.55 6.65
N ALA A 18 0.79 19.48 7.28
CA ALA A 18 0.97 18.75 8.53
C ALA A 18 0.12 19.32 9.66
N ASP A 19 -0.48 18.44 10.47
CA ASP A 19 -1.34 18.79 11.60
C ASP A 19 -0.89 18.05 12.86
N GLU A 20 -0.44 18.80 13.86
CA GLU A 20 0.07 18.27 15.12
C GLU A 20 -0.98 17.50 15.92
N ALA A 21 -2.24 17.96 15.94
CA ALA A 21 -3.30 17.29 16.68
C ALA A 21 -3.64 15.94 16.03
N ARG A 22 -3.64 15.88 14.69
CA ARG A 22 -3.81 14.63 13.94
C ARG A 22 -2.63 13.70 14.13
N ARG A 23 -1.40 14.21 14.11
CA ARG A 23 -0.20 13.42 14.38
C ARG A 23 -0.25 12.76 15.75
N LYS A 24 -0.64 13.49 16.79
CA LYS A 24 -0.82 12.95 18.15
C LYS A 24 -1.91 11.86 18.18
N LYS A 25 -3.04 12.10 17.52
CA LYS A 25 -4.12 11.12 17.42
C LYS A 25 -3.68 9.86 16.68
N ALA A 26 -2.89 10.00 15.62
CA ALA A 26 -2.35 8.88 14.86
C ALA A 26 -1.53 7.94 15.75
N GLY A 27 -0.68 8.47 16.62
CA GLY A 27 0.12 7.67 17.56
C GLY A 27 -0.68 6.78 18.51
N THR A 28 -1.96 7.10 18.75
CA THR A 28 -2.88 6.24 19.51
C THR A 28 -3.68 5.31 18.61
N TYR A 29 -4.08 5.78 17.43
CA TYR A 29 -5.01 5.05 16.56
C TYR A 29 -4.32 4.00 15.67
N TYR A 30 -3.12 4.29 15.21
CA TYR A 30 -2.25 3.36 14.46
C TYR A 30 -0.77 3.61 14.84
N PRO A 31 -0.34 3.13 16.02
CA PRO A 31 1.07 3.26 16.41
C PRO A 31 1.97 2.72 15.31
N THR A 32 3.00 3.49 14.96
CA THR A 32 3.93 3.13 13.87
C THR A 32 5.31 3.73 14.10
N SER A 33 6.34 3.06 13.59
CA SER A 33 7.72 3.58 13.54
C SER A 33 7.95 4.56 12.40
N PHE A 34 7.03 4.65 11.43
CA PHE A 34 7.11 5.66 10.37
C PHE A 34 6.96 7.08 10.92
N LYS A 35 7.65 8.05 10.30
CA LYS A 35 7.39 9.47 10.56
C LYS A 35 5.98 9.81 10.06
N VAL A 36 5.07 10.21 10.96
CA VAL A 36 3.72 10.66 10.62
C VAL A 36 3.67 12.18 10.61
N LEU A 37 3.18 12.79 9.56
CA LEU A 37 2.97 14.24 9.44
C LEU A 37 1.60 14.67 9.96
N GLY A 38 0.59 13.78 9.90
CA GLY A 38 -0.78 14.05 10.30
C GLY A 38 -1.59 14.78 9.23
N VAL A 39 -1.24 14.58 7.95
CA VAL A 39 -1.92 15.24 6.82
C VAL A 39 -3.38 14.75 6.72
N PRO A 40 -4.37 15.67 6.60
CA PRO A 40 -5.75 15.28 6.32
C PRO A 40 -5.86 14.51 5.00
N VAL A 41 -6.68 13.45 4.97
CA VAL A 41 -6.85 12.62 3.76
C VAL A 41 -7.23 13.42 2.50
N PRO A 42 -8.12 14.44 2.56
CA PRO A 42 -8.40 15.26 1.38
C PRO A 42 -7.17 15.99 0.84
N ASP A 43 -6.29 16.48 1.71
CA ASP A 43 -5.08 17.21 1.30
C ASP A 43 -4.01 16.24 0.79
N GLN A 44 -3.82 15.08 1.44
CA GLN A 44 -3.00 14.01 0.89
C GLN A 44 -3.43 13.61 -0.54
N ARG A 45 -4.74 13.54 -0.81
CA ARG A 45 -5.27 13.27 -2.16
C ARG A 45 -4.97 14.38 -3.16
N LYS A 46 -4.92 15.65 -2.73
CA LYS A 46 -4.47 16.76 -3.61
C LYS A 46 -3.04 16.52 -4.04
N VAL A 47 -2.15 16.22 -3.10
CA VAL A 47 -0.74 15.92 -3.38
C VAL A 47 -0.61 14.71 -4.31
N THR A 48 -1.36 13.63 -4.05
CA THR A 48 -1.39 12.45 -4.93
C THR A 48 -1.83 12.81 -6.35
N ASN A 49 -2.89 13.61 -6.50
CA ASN A 49 -3.39 14.03 -7.81
C ASN A 49 -2.38 14.92 -8.56
N ALA A 50 -1.70 15.82 -7.84
CA ALA A 50 -0.65 16.66 -8.42
C ALA A 50 0.52 15.80 -8.93
N LEU A 51 0.97 14.82 -8.15
CA LEU A 51 2.01 13.87 -8.56
C LEU A 51 1.59 13.04 -9.79
N ILE A 52 0.36 12.48 -9.79
CA ILE A 52 -0.16 11.73 -10.93
C ILE A 52 -0.19 12.60 -12.20
N SER A 53 -0.63 13.85 -12.07
CA SER A 53 -0.65 14.81 -13.19
C SER A 53 0.76 15.09 -13.71
N LYS A 54 1.72 15.32 -12.82
CA LYS A 54 3.13 15.54 -13.15
C LYS A 54 3.76 14.34 -13.86
N MET A 55 3.35 13.13 -13.49
CA MET A 55 3.85 11.87 -14.07
C MET A 55 2.98 11.31 -15.20
N LYS A 56 2.06 12.10 -15.77
CA LYS A 56 1.10 11.61 -16.78
C LYS A 56 1.78 10.99 -18.01
N GLY A 57 2.92 11.53 -18.45
CA GLY A 57 3.68 11.03 -19.59
C GLY A 57 4.82 10.05 -19.24
N ALA A 58 5.05 9.80 -17.96
CA ALA A 58 6.14 8.94 -17.51
C ALA A 58 5.87 7.46 -17.85
N ALA A 59 6.94 6.71 -18.11
CA ALA A 59 6.86 5.27 -18.34
C ALA A 59 6.44 4.52 -17.06
N PRO A 60 5.83 3.33 -17.18
CA PRO A 60 5.35 2.57 -16.02
C PRO A 60 6.44 2.24 -15.00
N ASP A 61 7.65 1.93 -15.44
CA ASP A 61 8.82 1.66 -14.62
C ASP A 61 9.34 2.92 -13.88
N GLU A 62 9.24 4.09 -14.51
CA GLU A 62 9.55 5.37 -13.84
C GLU A 62 8.56 5.64 -12.69
N LYS A 63 7.27 5.30 -12.87
CA LYS A 63 6.24 5.42 -11.82
C LYS A 63 6.49 4.43 -10.67
N LEU A 64 6.88 3.21 -10.99
CA LEU A 64 7.26 2.23 -9.99
C LEU A 64 8.50 2.68 -9.21
N SER A 65 9.52 3.16 -9.89
CA SER A 65 10.73 3.72 -9.27
C SER A 65 10.40 4.89 -8.34
N MET A 66 9.49 5.78 -8.76
CA MET A 66 8.99 6.89 -7.95
C MET A 66 8.27 6.40 -6.69
N ALA A 67 7.41 5.39 -6.80
CA ALA A 67 6.71 4.83 -5.65
C ALA A 67 7.69 4.22 -4.64
N LEU A 68 8.69 3.49 -5.11
CA LEU A 68 9.76 2.95 -4.26
C LEU A 68 10.58 4.06 -3.58
N ALA A 69 10.87 5.15 -4.28
CA ALA A 69 11.57 6.29 -3.71
C ALA A 69 10.75 6.99 -2.61
N LEU A 70 9.45 7.16 -2.82
CA LEU A 70 8.53 7.70 -1.81
C LEU A 70 8.46 6.83 -0.55
N VAL A 71 8.36 5.51 -0.70
CA VAL A 71 8.35 4.57 0.44
C VAL A 71 9.66 4.63 1.23
N ARG A 72 10.79 4.77 0.55
CA ARG A 72 12.12 4.89 1.19
C ARG A 72 12.31 6.14 2.04
N THR A 73 11.45 7.15 1.93
CA THR A 73 11.49 8.32 2.81
C THR A 73 11.19 7.99 4.28
N GLY A 74 10.55 6.85 4.55
CA GLY A 74 10.09 6.47 5.89
C GLY A 74 8.96 7.35 6.42
N VAL A 75 8.32 8.17 5.56
CA VAL A 75 7.17 9.01 5.90
C VAL A 75 5.88 8.28 5.52
N PHE A 76 4.98 8.17 6.50
CA PHE A 76 3.71 7.44 6.35
C PHE A 76 2.87 7.97 5.17
N GLU A 77 2.70 9.28 5.07
CA GLU A 77 1.90 9.89 4.01
C GLU A 77 2.53 9.72 2.63
N CYS A 78 3.87 9.75 2.52
CA CYS A 78 4.57 9.43 1.27
C CYS A 78 4.30 8.00 0.81
N GLN A 79 4.25 7.06 1.75
CA GLN A 79 3.91 5.66 1.48
C GLN A 79 2.47 5.55 0.94
N GLN A 80 1.50 6.24 1.57
CA GLN A 80 0.11 6.24 1.11
C GLN A 80 -0.04 6.87 -0.29
N VAL A 81 0.67 7.98 -0.57
CA VAL A 81 0.74 8.61 -1.89
C VAL A 81 1.28 7.63 -2.94
N ALA A 82 2.34 6.89 -2.63
CA ALA A 82 2.93 5.89 -3.52
C ALA A 82 1.92 4.80 -3.91
N TYR A 83 1.20 4.25 -2.93
CA TYR A 83 0.23 3.18 -3.16
C TYR A 83 -0.98 3.67 -3.97
N GLU A 84 -1.51 4.84 -3.64
CA GLU A 84 -2.62 5.42 -4.36
C GLU A 84 -2.22 5.75 -5.80
N MET A 85 -1.03 6.30 -6.04
CA MET A 85 -0.50 6.57 -7.37
C MET A 85 -0.40 5.29 -8.21
N LEU A 86 0.23 4.23 -7.69
CA LEU A 86 0.36 2.95 -8.40
C LEU A 86 -1.00 2.32 -8.68
N SER A 87 -1.92 2.36 -7.72
CA SER A 87 -3.26 1.75 -7.87
C SER A 87 -4.10 2.38 -8.98
N ARG A 88 -3.77 3.62 -9.37
CA ARG A 88 -4.47 4.36 -10.43
C ARG A 88 -3.82 4.24 -11.81
N ASP A 89 -2.68 3.57 -11.91
CA ASP A 89 -2.02 3.27 -13.18
C ASP A 89 -1.91 1.76 -13.40
N GLY A 90 -2.84 1.21 -14.20
CA GLY A 90 -2.89 -0.24 -14.46
C GLY A 90 -1.64 -0.79 -15.12
N ARG A 91 -0.88 0.03 -15.86
CA ARG A 91 0.39 -0.41 -16.48
C ARG A 91 1.50 -0.51 -15.45
N ALA A 92 1.66 0.49 -14.59
CA ALA A 92 2.62 0.46 -13.50
C ALA A 92 2.28 -0.62 -12.47
N LEU A 93 0.99 -0.77 -12.14
CA LEU A 93 0.49 -1.84 -11.27
C LEU A 93 0.79 -3.23 -11.84
N GLY A 94 0.71 -3.37 -13.18
CA GLY A 94 1.03 -4.60 -13.90
C GLY A 94 2.51 -5.02 -13.85
N LEU A 95 3.42 -4.12 -13.52
CA LEU A 95 4.84 -4.42 -13.36
C LEU A 95 5.18 -5.01 -11.97
N LEU A 96 4.26 -4.93 -11.01
CA LEU A 96 4.55 -5.38 -9.65
C LEU A 96 4.73 -6.90 -9.60
N THR A 97 5.95 -7.33 -9.39
CA THR A 97 6.32 -8.69 -9.00
C THR A 97 6.31 -8.84 -7.49
N LEU A 98 6.54 -10.06 -6.99
CA LEU A 98 6.69 -10.30 -5.55
C LEU A 98 7.84 -9.47 -4.95
N GLY A 99 8.93 -9.28 -5.69
CA GLY A 99 10.09 -8.50 -5.23
C GLY A 99 9.73 -7.05 -4.95
N GLU A 100 9.11 -6.34 -5.91
CA GLU A 100 8.69 -4.95 -5.73
C GLU A 100 7.63 -4.82 -4.64
N LEU A 101 6.72 -5.79 -4.55
CA LEU A 101 5.70 -5.79 -3.50
C LEU A 101 6.32 -5.91 -2.10
N LEU A 102 7.34 -6.75 -1.93
CA LEU A 102 8.05 -6.88 -0.65
C LEU A 102 8.84 -5.62 -0.31
N GLU A 103 9.46 -4.96 -1.29
CA GLU A 103 10.12 -3.66 -1.06
C GLU A 103 9.11 -2.56 -0.67
N LEU A 104 7.96 -2.50 -1.35
CA LEU A 104 6.91 -1.53 -1.03
C LEU A 104 6.30 -1.72 0.36
N ARG A 105 6.30 -2.94 0.91
CA ARG A 105 5.78 -3.22 2.26
C ARG A 105 6.82 -3.12 3.39
N LYS A 106 8.04 -2.79 3.09
CA LYS A 106 9.13 -2.79 4.06
C LYS A 106 8.83 -1.88 5.27
N GLY A 107 9.02 -2.42 6.47
CA GLY A 107 8.80 -1.70 7.73
C GLY A 107 7.33 -1.61 8.18
N PHE A 108 6.41 -2.38 7.62
CA PHE A 108 5.01 -2.38 8.06
C PHE A 108 4.88 -2.78 9.53
N ASP A 109 4.24 -1.91 10.29
CA ASP A 109 3.97 -2.07 11.71
C ASP A 109 2.62 -1.48 12.13
N ASN A 110 1.75 -1.18 11.16
CA ASN A 110 0.43 -0.63 11.41
C ASN A 110 -0.60 -1.12 10.40
N TRP A 111 -1.87 -1.17 10.83
CA TRP A 111 -2.95 -1.71 10.03
C TRP A 111 -3.29 -0.89 8.78
N ILE A 112 -3.12 0.44 8.80
CA ILE A 112 -3.44 1.29 7.63
C ILE A 112 -2.51 0.97 6.46
N SER A 113 -1.19 0.91 6.72
CA SER A 113 -0.20 0.56 5.69
C SER A 113 -0.45 -0.83 5.13
N VAL A 114 -0.70 -1.81 6.01
CA VAL A 114 -1.00 -3.20 5.62
C VAL A 114 -2.25 -3.26 4.74
N ASP A 115 -3.36 -2.64 5.18
CA ASP A 115 -4.64 -2.74 4.49
C ASP A 115 -4.59 -2.01 3.15
N THR A 116 -3.97 -0.84 3.08
CA THR A 116 -3.83 -0.08 1.83
C THR A 116 -2.99 -0.84 0.82
N TRP A 117 -1.81 -1.32 1.22
CA TRP A 117 -0.93 -2.11 0.36
C TRP A 117 -1.59 -3.40 -0.12
N SER A 118 -2.23 -4.15 0.80
CA SER A 118 -2.88 -5.41 0.48
C SER A 118 -4.06 -5.21 -0.48
N THR A 119 -4.89 -4.18 -0.23
CA THR A 119 -6.07 -3.92 -1.06
C THR A 119 -5.73 -3.31 -2.42
N TYR A 120 -4.72 -2.45 -2.49
CA TYR A 120 -4.43 -1.68 -3.69
C TYR A 120 -3.41 -2.36 -4.60
N LEU A 121 -2.48 -3.11 -4.04
CA LEU A 121 -1.33 -3.64 -4.76
C LEU A 121 -1.29 -5.17 -4.72
N ALA A 122 -1.00 -5.77 -3.57
CA ALA A 122 -0.71 -7.19 -3.46
C ALA A 122 -1.90 -8.09 -3.79
N GLY A 123 -3.09 -7.78 -3.28
CA GLY A 123 -4.28 -8.57 -3.57
C GLY A 123 -4.73 -8.44 -5.03
N VAL A 124 -4.47 -7.30 -5.69
CA VAL A 124 -4.67 -7.14 -7.12
C VAL A 124 -3.66 -7.99 -7.91
N ALA A 125 -2.38 -7.96 -7.50
CA ALA A 125 -1.35 -8.79 -8.12
C ALA A 125 -1.65 -10.30 -7.97
N TRP A 126 -2.18 -10.70 -6.80
CA TRP A 126 -2.62 -12.08 -6.57
C TRP A 126 -3.83 -12.46 -7.42
N ARG A 127 -4.84 -11.61 -7.49
CA ARG A 127 -6.01 -11.81 -8.36
C ARG A 127 -5.62 -12.04 -9.82
N GLU A 128 -4.63 -11.30 -10.30
CA GLU A 128 -4.14 -11.36 -11.67
C GLU A 128 -3.07 -12.45 -11.92
N GLY A 129 -2.81 -13.29 -10.91
CA GLY A 129 -1.87 -14.43 -11.03
C GLY A 129 -0.39 -14.04 -11.04
N ARG A 130 -0.05 -12.78 -10.71
CA ARG A 130 1.36 -12.32 -10.61
C ARG A 130 2.02 -12.75 -9.30
N ILE A 131 1.23 -13.06 -8.30
CA ILE A 131 1.66 -13.73 -7.07
C ILE A 131 0.99 -15.10 -7.04
N PRO A 132 1.74 -16.21 -6.86
CA PRO A 132 1.18 -17.55 -6.72
C PRO A 132 0.39 -17.71 -5.41
N ASP A 133 -0.56 -18.63 -5.40
CA ASP A 133 -1.41 -18.92 -4.23
C ASP A 133 -0.58 -19.35 -3.00
N ASP A 134 0.44 -20.17 -3.20
CA ASP A 134 1.31 -20.68 -2.14
C ASP A 134 2.05 -19.57 -1.38
N VAL A 135 2.40 -18.47 -2.05
CA VAL A 135 3.01 -17.30 -1.42
C VAL A 135 2.05 -16.66 -0.42
N VAL A 136 0.80 -16.36 -0.84
CA VAL A 136 -0.19 -15.73 0.04
C VAL A 136 -0.64 -16.70 1.14
N ILE A 137 -0.77 -17.98 0.81
CA ILE A 137 -1.02 -19.05 1.80
C ILE A 137 0.12 -19.08 2.82
N GLY A 138 1.36 -19.01 2.38
CA GLY A 138 2.54 -19.00 3.26
C GLY A 138 2.52 -17.83 4.26
N TRP A 139 2.00 -16.66 3.83
CA TRP A 139 1.87 -15.53 4.75
C TRP A 139 0.97 -15.81 5.96
N THR A 140 -0.02 -16.69 5.85
CA THR A 140 -0.90 -17.07 6.98
C THR A 140 -0.15 -17.76 8.13
N ALA A 141 1.02 -18.34 7.86
CA ALA A 141 1.85 -19.02 8.85
C ALA A 141 3.00 -18.15 9.39
N SER A 142 3.07 -16.87 9.00
CA SER A 142 4.12 -15.96 9.45
C SER A 142 4.06 -15.70 10.96
N ALA A 143 5.22 -15.57 11.60
CA ALA A 143 5.31 -15.10 12.98
C ALA A 143 4.86 -13.62 13.12
N ASP A 144 5.05 -12.82 12.08
CA ASP A 144 4.64 -11.41 12.02
C ASP A 144 3.12 -11.28 11.78
N PRO A 145 2.35 -10.71 12.74
CA PRO A 145 0.90 -10.54 12.61
C PRO A 145 0.51 -9.65 11.42
N TRP A 146 1.35 -8.69 11.03
CA TRP A 146 1.11 -7.82 9.88
C TRP A 146 1.20 -8.57 8.55
N VAL A 147 2.08 -9.59 8.48
CA VAL A 147 2.14 -10.49 7.32
C VAL A 147 0.89 -11.37 7.25
N ARG A 148 0.44 -11.92 8.39
CA ARG A 148 -0.80 -12.72 8.44
C ARG A 148 -2.01 -11.88 8.07
N ARG A 149 -2.09 -10.62 8.59
CA ARG A 149 -3.13 -9.67 8.20
C ARG A 149 -3.11 -9.38 6.70
N SER A 150 -1.92 -9.22 6.10
CA SER A 150 -1.78 -9.02 4.65
C SER A 150 -2.44 -10.14 3.86
N ALA A 151 -2.25 -11.41 4.25
CA ALA A 151 -2.89 -12.55 3.58
C ALA A 151 -4.41 -12.41 3.59
N LEU A 152 -5.00 -12.06 4.75
CA LEU A 152 -6.44 -11.90 4.89
C LEU A 152 -6.96 -10.72 4.06
N VAL A 153 -6.33 -9.56 4.16
CA VAL A 153 -6.79 -8.34 3.47
C VAL A 153 -6.61 -8.44 1.95
N CYS A 154 -5.65 -9.24 1.45
CA CYS A 154 -5.50 -9.54 0.02
C CYS A 154 -6.72 -10.26 -0.58
N THR A 155 -7.62 -10.83 0.22
CA THR A 155 -8.88 -11.40 -0.28
C THR A 155 -9.90 -10.34 -0.71
N ILE A 156 -9.79 -9.09 -0.23
CA ILE A 156 -10.73 -8.01 -0.54
C ILE A 156 -10.80 -7.72 -2.05
N PRO A 157 -9.69 -7.50 -2.78
CA PRO A 157 -9.74 -7.23 -4.22
C PRO A 157 -10.24 -8.40 -5.06
N LEU A 158 -10.23 -9.64 -4.55
CA LEU A 158 -10.79 -10.79 -5.23
C LEU A 158 -12.32 -10.66 -5.37
N ASN A 159 -12.97 -10.05 -4.38
CA ASN A 159 -14.42 -10.02 -4.22
C ASN A 159 -15.03 -8.64 -4.48
N GLN A 160 -14.25 -7.56 -4.41
CA GLN A 160 -14.73 -6.19 -4.53
C GLN A 160 -14.91 -5.78 -5.99
N ILE A 161 -16.16 -5.69 -6.46
CA ILE A 161 -16.52 -5.38 -7.87
C ILE A 161 -15.92 -4.02 -8.29
N SER A 162 -15.99 -2.99 -7.45
CA SER A 162 -15.45 -1.66 -7.76
C SER A 162 -13.93 -1.62 -7.98
N ARG A 163 -13.22 -2.72 -7.65
CA ARG A 163 -11.79 -2.91 -7.88
C ARG A 163 -11.48 -4.01 -8.90
N GLY A 164 -12.50 -4.44 -9.66
CA GLY A 164 -12.36 -5.48 -10.69
C GLY A 164 -12.43 -6.90 -10.15
N GLY A 165 -12.80 -7.10 -8.88
CA GLY A 165 -13.08 -8.43 -8.33
C GLY A 165 -14.37 -9.01 -8.91
N ARG A 166 -14.42 -10.33 -9.02
CA ARG A 166 -15.58 -11.07 -9.60
C ARG A 166 -16.18 -12.09 -8.63
N GLY A 167 -15.66 -12.13 -7.40
CA GLY A 167 -15.93 -13.17 -6.43
C GLY A 167 -14.95 -14.34 -6.58
N ASP A 168 -14.28 -14.68 -5.47
CA ASP A 168 -13.38 -15.83 -5.37
C ASP A 168 -13.55 -16.44 -3.98
N PRO A 169 -14.64 -17.20 -3.78
CA PRO A 169 -14.93 -17.80 -2.48
C PRO A 169 -13.87 -18.84 -2.09
N ASP A 170 -13.31 -19.56 -3.03
CA ASP A 170 -12.36 -20.64 -2.74
C ASP A 170 -11.07 -20.10 -2.12
N ARG A 171 -10.43 -19.10 -2.72
CA ARG A 171 -9.26 -18.44 -2.16
C ARG A 171 -9.60 -17.72 -0.85
N THR A 172 -10.75 -17.04 -0.79
CA THR A 172 -11.19 -16.33 0.42
C THR A 172 -11.38 -17.27 1.60
N LEU A 173 -12.14 -18.36 1.42
CA LEU A 173 -12.42 -19.33 2.47
C LEU A 173 -11.15 -20.09 2.89
N MET A 174 -10.26 -20.38 1.96
CA MET A 174 -8.97 -21.00 2.27
C MET A 174 -8.12 -20.14 3.21
N ILE A 175 -8.00 -18.84 2.95
CA ILE A 175 -7.25 -17.91 3.81
C ILE A 175 -7.97 -17.71 5.15
N CYS A 176 -9.29 -17.46 5.14
CA CYS A 176 -10.08 -17.30 6.36
C CYS A 176 -10.01 -18.55 7.24
N GLY A 177 -10.10 -19.75 6.68
CA GLY A 177 -10.01 -21.00 7.41
C GLY A 177 -8.68 -21.19 8.15
N LYS A 178 -7.57 -20.75 7.56
CA LYS A 178 -6.25 -20.78 8.18
C LYS A 178 -6.11 -19.79 9.34
N LEU A 179 -6.77 -18.63 9.27
CA LEU A 179 -6.66 -17.54 10.24
C LEU A 179 -7.81 -17.46 11.25
N MET A 180 -8.83 -18.33 11.15
CA MET A 180 -9.99 -18.34 12.07
C MET A 180 -9.63 -18.45 13.55
N ARG A 181 -8.48 -19.03 13.89
CA ARG A 181 -8.00 -19.22 15.26
C ARG A 181 -6.83 -18.33 15.61
N ASP A 182 -6.52 -17.36 14.76
CA ASP A 182 -5.47 -16.38 15.06
C ASP A 182 -5.88 -15.56 16.30
N ARG A 183 -4.94 -15.37 17.22
CA ARG A 183 -5.18 -14.69 18.51
C ARG A 183 -4.80 -13.21 18.45
N ASP A 184 -4.06 -12.79 17.44
CA ASP A 184 -3.74 -11.37 17.23
C ASP A 184 -4.94 -10.64 16.63
N ARG A 185 -5.24 -9.46 17.19
CA ARG A 185 -6.40 -8.64 16.81
C ARG A 185 -5.96 -7.39 16.06
#